data_7998b87605ddb106ff30c8f5b48220c2
#
_entry.id   7998b87605ddb106ff30c8f5b48220c2
#
_cell.length_a   1.000
_cell.length_b   1.000
_cell.length_c   1.000
_cell.angle_alpha   90.00
_cell.angle_beta   90.00
_cell.angle_gamma   90.00
#
_symmetry.space_group_name_H-M   'P 1'
#
loop_
_entity.id
_entity.type
_entity.pdbx_description
1 polymer ?
#
loop_
_entity_poly.entity_id
_entity_poly.type
_entity_poly.pdbx_seq_one_letter_code
_entity_poly.pdbx_strand_id
1 'polypeptide(L)'
;MSALALSMAPAAALFDRFDVLALPSAQMWPFDVTLDWPREIAGQGMDTYHRWMEVVIAAGLIGLLALCVPIGFGGADDLPMGLQLIGRRGSDARLLRLAQAWHRATDWPGRRPPEL
;
A
#
# COMPACT_ATOMS: atom_id res chain seq x y z
N MET A 1 -8.92 16.85 -3.04
CA MET A 1 -9.37 16.52 -1.68
C MET A 1 -8.15 16.16 -0.87
N SER A 2 -7.88 16.87 0.20
CA SER A 2 -6.77 16.59 1.09
C SER A 2 -7.03 15.28 1.82
N ALA A 3 -6.07 14.33 1.80
CA ALA A 3 -6.11 13.04 2.51
C ALA A 3 -6.27 13.18 4.04
N LEU A 4 -6.10 14.37 4.57
CA LEU A 4 -6.24 14.74 5.98
C LEU A 4 -7.67 14.78 6.52
N ALA A 5 -8.69 14.52 5.69
CA ALA A 5 -10.09 14.47 6.14
C ALA A 5 -10.55 13.10 6.62
N LEU A 6 -9.69 12.09 6.66
CA LEU A 6 -10.00 10.82 7.32
C LEU A 6 -9.90 11.01 8.86
N SER A 7 -10.97 11.56 9.44
CA SER A 7 -11.09 11.49 10.90
C SER A 7 -11.20 10.03 11.33
N MET A 8 -10.73 9.71 12.52
CA MET A 8 -10.73 8.32 13.05
C MET A 8 -12.13 7.69 13.07
N ALA A 9 -13.19 8.49 13.24
CA ALA A 9 -14.56 8.00 13.30
C ALA A 9 -15.08 7.42 11.96
N PRO A 10 -14.90 8.08 10.80
CA PRO A 10 -15.22 7.48 9.50
C PRO A 10 -14.40 6.22 9.19
N ALA A 11 -13.11 6.19 9.57
CA ALA A 11 -12.29 5.01 9.37
C ALA A 11 -12.78 3.81 10.21
N ALA A 12 -13.18 4.04 11.45
CA ALA A 12 -13.76 3.01 12.31
C ALA A 12 -15.04 2.43 11.72
N ALA A 13 -15.92 3.28 11.16
CA ALA A 13 -17.17 2.85 10.54
C ALA A 13 -16.97 1.94 9.30
N LEU A 14 -15.86 2.10 8.57
CA LEU A 14 -15.52 1.18 7.48
C LEU A 14 -15.32 -0.26 7.97
N PHE A 15 -14.71 -0.41 9.14
CA PHE A 15 -14.45 -1.74 9.71
C PHE A 15 -15.70 -2.38 10.36
N ASP A 16 -16.82 -1.69 10.45
CA ASP A 16 -18.11 -2.30 10.78
C ASP A 16 -18.71 -3.06 9.60
N ARG A 17 -18.25 -2.74 8.40
CA ARG A 17 -18.71 -3.33 7.14
C ARG A 17 -17.65 -4.20 6.46
N PHE A 18 -16.38 -3.92 6.68
CA PHE A 18 -15.26 -4.59 6.00
C PHE A 18 -14.25 -5.13 7.01
N ASP A 19 -13.69 -6.27 6.71
CA ASP A 19 -12.69 -6.92 7.54
C ASP A 19 -11.30 -6.27 7.41
N VAL A 20 -11.01 -5.75 6.23
CA VAL A 20 -9.75 -5.13 5.86
C VAL A 20 -10.01 -4.11 4.74
N LEU A 21 -9.21 -3.06 4.71
CA LEU A 21 -9.15 -2.15 3.58
C LEU A 21 -7.88 -2.47 2.77
N ALA A 22 -7.98 -2.44 1.46
CA ALA A 22 -6.88 -2.73 0.57
C ALA A 22 -6.60 -1.54 -0.35
N LEU A 23 -5.36 -1.06 -0.36
CA LEU A 23 -4.89 0.04 -1.20
C LEU A 23 -3.55 -0.34 -1.84
N PRO A 24 -3.17 0.25 -2.98
CA PRO A 24 -1.82 0.09 -3.50
C PRO A 24 -0.77 0.51 -2.45
N SER A 25 0.38 -0.13 -2.43
CA SER A 25 1.48 0.25 -1.54
C SER A 25 2.31 1.43 -2.07
N ALA A 26 2.03 1.89 -3.29
CA ALA A 26 2.60 3.08 -3.90
C ALA A 26 1.59 3.69 -4.89
N GLN A 27 1.76 4.96 -5.22
CA GLN A 27 0.88 5.69 -6.15
C GLN A 27 1.25 5.47 -7.62
N MET A 28 2.39 4.85 -7.88
CA MET A 28 2.86 4.50 -9.22
C MET A 28 3.79 3.29 -9.16
N TRP A 29 4.11 2.75 -10.33
CA TRP A 29 5.15 1.73 -10.49
C TRP A 29 6.53 2.29 -10.11
N PRO A 30 7.51 1.43 -9.79
CA PRO A 30 8.87 1.88 -9.55
C PRO A 30 9.38 2.80 -10.67
N PHE A 31 10.10 3.84 -10.30
CA PHE A 31 10.63 4.87 -11.17
C PHE A 31 12.17 4.89 -11.12
N ASP A 32 12.79 5.69 -11.99
CA ASP A 32 14.25 5.78 -12.12
C ASP A 32 14.92 6.09 -10.77
N VAL A 33 15.92 5.29 -10.41
CA VAL A 33 16.65 5.38 -9.13
C VAL A 33 17.40 6.71 -8.95
N THR A 34 17.64 7.45 -10.03
CA THR A 34 18.31 8.77 -10.00
C THR A 34 17.38 9.90 -9.54
N LEU A 35 16.07 9.63 -9.45
CA LEU A 35 15.07 10.59 -8.99
C LEU A 35 14.86 10.46 -7.50
N ASP A 36 14.85 11.57 -6.77
CA ASP A 36 14.49 11.61 -5.36
C ASP A 36 13.01 11.21 -5.15
N TRP A 37 12.13 11.69 -6.04
CA TRP A 37 10.72 11.31 -6.16
C TRP A 37 10.19 11.70 -7.53
N PRO A 38 9.08 11.08 -8.01
CA PRO A 38 8.45 11.44 -9.26
C PRO A 38 7.87 12.86 -9.18
N ARG A 39 8.07 13.66 -10.20
CA ARG A 39 7.59 15.06 -10.23
C ARG A 39 6.12 15.18 -10.63
N GLU A 40 5.59 14.15 -11.28
CA GLU A 40 4.19 14.09 -11.71
C GLU A 40 3.68 12.65 -11.66
N ILE A 41 2.44 12.46 -11.24
CA ILE A 41 1.74 11.17 -11.28
C ILE A 41 0.33 11.44 -11.83
N ALA A 42 -0.02 10.77 -12.93
CA ALA A 42 -1.33 10.88 -13.58
C ALA A 42 -1.78 12.34 -13.84
N GLY A 43 -0.86 13.19 -14.30
CA GLY A 43 -1.12 14.61 -14.58
C GLY A 43 -1.15 15.49 -13.32
N GLN A 44 -0.87 14.96 -12.14
CA GLN A 44 -0.81 15.70 -10.88
C GLN A 44 0.65 15.95 -10.49
N GLY A 45 1.02 17.23 -10.32
CA GLY A 45 2.36 17.59 -9.84
C GLY A 45 2.61 17.13 -8.41
N MET A 46 3.77 16.53 -8.18
CA MET A 46 4.25 16.11 -6.86
C MET A 46 5.24 17.16 -6.34
N ASP A 47 4.71 18.17 -5.66
CA ASP A 47 5.48 19.32 -5.19
C ASP A 47 6.35 19.01 -3.96
N THR A 48 6.06 17.92 -3.26
CA THR A 48 6.82 17.47 -2.09
C THR A 48 7.01 15.95 -2.12
N TYR A 49 8.04 15.47 -1.42
CA TYR A 49 8.28 14.04 -1.21
C TYR A 49 7.07 13.33 -0.60
N HIS A 50 6.37 13.96 0.35
CA HIS A 50 5.23 13.35 1.02
C HIS A 50 4.01 13.16 0.09
N ARG A 51 3.89 13.99 -0.94
CA ARG A 51 2.73 13.95 -1.83
C ARG A 51 2.66 12.68 -2.67
N TRP A 52 3.78 12.19 -3.14
CA TRP A 52 3.79 10.93 -3.88
C TRP A 52 3.59 9.71 -2.99
N MET A 53 3.72 9.85 -1.66
CA MET A 53 3.55 8.81 -0.65
C MET A 53 2.20 8.87 0.08
N GLU A 54 1.29 9.77 -0.26
CA GLU A 54 0.03 9.99 0.48
C GLU A 54 -0.78 8.72 0.71
N VAL A 55 -0.78 7.79 -0.25
CA VAL A 55 -1.53 6.52 -0.16
C VAL A 55 -1.09 5.64 1.02
N VAL A 56 0.16 5.74 1.47
CA VAL A 56 0.69 4.92 2.58
C VAL A 56 0.74 5.68 3.90
N ILE A 57 0.60 7.00 3.89
CA ILE A 57 0.68 7.84 5.10
C ILE A 57 -0.59 7.73 5.94
N ALA A 58 -1.75 7.66 5.30
CA ALA A 58 -3.05 7.79 5.95
C ALA A 58 -3.26 6.76 7.08
N ALA A 59 -2.95 5.50 6.87
CA ALA A 59 -3.11 4.46 7.89
C ALA A 59 -2.26 4.74 9.13
N GLY A 60 -1.01 5.15 8.94
CA GLY A 60 -0.10 5.48 10.03
C GLY A 60 -0.55 6.70 10.84
N LEU A 61 -1.01 7.76 10.17
CA LEU A 61 -1.47 8.99 10.84
C LEU A 61 -2.66 8.77 11.76
N ILE A 62 -3.58 7.88 11.39
CA ILE A 62 -4.76 7.57 12.21
C ILE A 62 -4.57 6.33 13.10
N GLY A 63 -3.35 5.81 13.19
CA GLY A 63 -2.98 4.72 14.07
C GLY A 63 -3.63 3.38 13.75
N LEU A 64 -3.93 3.13 12.48
CA LEU A 64 -4.35 1.84 11.97
C LEU A 64 -3.13 0.96 11.69
N LEU A 65 -3.37 -0.33 11.67
CA LEU A 65 -2.37 -1.32 11.30
C LEU A 65 -2.32 -1.46 9.79
N ALA A 66 -1.14 -1.49 9.21
CA ALA A 66 -0.95 -1.75 7.79
C ALA A 66 0.13 -2.81 7.56
N LEU A 67 -0.15 -3.75 6.67
CA LEU A 67 0.75 -4.81 6.22
C LEU A 67 0.82 -4.78 4.70
N CYS A 68 2.03 -4.79 4.14
CA CYS A 68 2.21 -4.86 2.70
C CYS A 68 2.44 -6.31 2.25
N VAL A 69 1.74 -6.70 1.18
CA VAL A 69 1.92 -7.99 0.50
C VAL A 69 2.21 -7.76 -1.00
N PRO A 70 3.01 -8.61 -1.66
CA PRO A 70 3.23 -8.48 -3.10
C PRO A 70 1.96 -8.85 -3.88
N ILE A 71 1.68 -8.13 -4.99
CA ILE A 71 0.52 -8.40 -5.85
C ILE A 71 0.89 -8.71 -7.29
N GLY A 72 2.13 -8.63 -7.66
CA GLY A 72 2.57 -8.96 -9.02
C GLY A 72 3.66 -8.04 -9.54
N PHE A 73 3.84 -8.14 -10.84
CA PHE A 73 4.81 -7.39 -11.62
C PHE A 73 4.08 -6.63 -12.71
N GLY A 74 4.63 -5.49 -13.13
CA GLY A 74 4.03 -4.69 -14.20
C GLY A 74 4.79 -3.38 -14.43
N GLY A 75 4.10 -2.41 -15.06
CA GLY A 75 4.77 -1.22 -15.58
C GLY A 75 5.59 -1.51 -16.83
N ALA A 76 6.38 -0.55 -17.28
CA ALA A 76 7.20 -0.68 -18.49
C ALA A 76 8.32 -1.72 -18.33
N ASP A 77 8.88 -1.84 -17.13
CA ASP A 77 10.04 -2.68 -16.84
C ASP A 77 9.67 -3.97 -16.08
N ASP A 78 8.39 -4.31 -16.01
CA ASP A 78 7.87 -5.49 -15.32
C ASP A 78 8.39 -5.60 -13.87
N LEU A 79 8.32 -4.48 -13.13
CA LEU A 79 8.80 -4.36 -11.77
C LEU A 79 7.72 -4.72 -10.73
N PRO A 80 8.10 -5.09 -9.49
CA PRO A 80 7.14 -5.52 -8.48
C PRO A 80 6.28 -4.37 -7.95
N MET A 81 5.05 -4.70 -7.55
CA MET A 81 4.12 -3.84 -6.84
C MET A 81 3.59 -4.54 -5.61
N GLY A 82 3.29 -3.75 -4.59
CA GLY A 82 2.68 -4.21 -3.35
C GLY A 82 1.26 -3.73 -3.16
N LEU A 83 0.55 -4.44 -2.29
CA LEU A 83 -0.77 -4.09 -1.78
C LEU A 83 -0.65 -3.89 -0.28
N GLN A 84 -1.12 -2.74 0.23
CA GLN A 84 -1.27 -2.57 1.66
C GLN A 84 -2.64 -3.07 2.11
N LEU A 85 -2.63 -3.91 3.12
CA LEU A 85 -3.79 -4.40 3.84
C LEU A 85 -3.88 -3.64 5.15
N ILE A 86 -4.97 -2.89 5.34
CA ILE A 86 -5.15 -2.02 6.52
C ILE A 86 -6.23 -2.64 7.40
N GLY A 87 -5.89 -2.85 8.66
CA GLY A 87 -6.77 -3.43 9.65
C GLY A 87 -7.01 -2.54 10.86
N ARG A 88 -7.97 -2.94 11.69
CA ARG A 88 -8.23 -2.29 12.97
C ARG A 88 -6.98 -2.34 13.85
N ARG A 89 -6.85 -1.37 14.73
CA ARG A 89 -5.84 -1.42 15.79
C ARG A 89 -5.95 -2.74 16.57
N GLY A 90 -4.83 -3.42 16.78
CA GLY A 90 -4.76 -4.70 17.49
C GLY A 90 -5.17 -5.92 16.66
N SER A 91 -5.37 -5.77 15.35
CA SER A 91 -5.70 -6.90 14.46
C SER A 91 -4.48 -7.57 13.81
N ASP A 92 -3.29 -7.44 14.41
CA ASP A 92 -2.01 -7.93 13.89
C ASP A 92 -2.07 -9.38 13.46
N ALA A 93 -2.50 -10.26 14.35
CA ALA A 93 -2.61 -11.69 14.09
C ALA A 93 -3.59 -12.01 12.95
N ARG A 94 -4.64 -11.20 12.79
CA ARG A 94 -5.61 -11.37 11.70
C ARG A 94 -5.01 -10.98 10.36
N LEU A 95 -4.31 -9.84 10.29
CA LEU A 95 -3.63 -9.39 9.08
C LEU A 95 -2.53 -10.36 8.67
N LEU A 96 -1.74 -10.87 9.62
CA LEU A 96 -0.70 -11.87 9.34
C LEU A 96 -1.29 -13.17 8.80
N ARG A 97 -2.41 -13.65 9.34
CA ARG A 97 -3.11 -14.82 8.78
C ARG A 97 -3.64 -14.57 7.37
N LEU A 98 -4.18 -13.39 7.11
CA LEU A 98 -4.65 -13.00 5.78
C LEU A 98 -3.48 -12.93 4.77
N ALA A 99 -2.37 -12.31 5.16
CA ALA A 99 -1.16 -12.24 4.33
C ALA A 99 -0.58 -13.64 4.06
N GLN A 100 -0.59 -14.53 5.05
CA GLN A 100 -0.15 -15.92 4.86
C GLN A 100 -1.07 -16.68 3.88
N ALA A 101 -2.39 -16.47 3.97
CA ALA A 101 -3.34 -17.05 3.02
C ALA A 101 -3.13 -16.50 1.61
N TRP A 102 -2.91 -15.19 1.49
CA TRP A 102 -2.56 -14.53 0.24
C TRP A 102 -1.29 -15.11 -0.38
N HIS A 103 -0.23 -15.24 0.43
CA HIS A 103 1.04 -15.82 -0.03
C HIS A 103 0.86 -17.24 -0.57
N ARG A 104 0.14 -18.10 0.17
CA ARG A 104 -0.15 -19.47 -0.28
C ARG A 104 -0.97 -19.54 -1.58
N ALA A 105 -1.88 -18.59 -1.77
CA ALA A 105 -2.74 -18.55 -2.94
C ALA A 105 -2.03 -17.99 -4.18
N THR A 106 -1.05 -17.11 -4.02
CA THR A 106 -0.43 -16.37 -5.13
C THR A 106 1.02 -16.73 -5.39
N ASP A 107 1.78 -17.03 -4.34
CA ASP A 107 3.23 -17.32 -4.38
C ASP A 107 4.05 -16.30 -5.20
N TRP A 108 3.69 -15.02 -5.14
CA TRP A 108 4.39 -13.97 -5.87
C TRP A 108 5.90 -13.92 -5.59
N PRO A 109 6.37 -14.09 -4.32
CA PRO A 109 7.80 -14.10 -4.03
C PRO A 109 8.55 -15.26 -4.70
N GLY A 110 7.92 -16.44 -4.82
CA GLY A 110 8.52 -17.61 -5.45
C GLY A 110 8.55 -17.54 -6.98
N ARG A 111 7.70 -16.71 -7.59
CA ARG A 111 7.62 -16.61 -9.05
C ARG A 111 8.84 -15.91 -9.67
N ARG A 112 9.43 -14.97 -8.95
CA ARG A 112 10.59 -14.20 -9.40
C ARG A 112 11.45 -13.79 -8.21
N PRO A 113 12.18 -14.74 -7.60
CA PRO A 113 13.09 -14.42 -6.51
C PRO A 113 14.23 -13.54 -7.04
N PRO A 114 14.79 -12.64 -6.20
CA PRO A 114 15.97 -11.87 -6.59
C PRO A 114 17.14 -12.81 -6.87
N GLU A 115 17.88 -12.53 -7.93
CA GLU A 115 19.17 -13.18 -8.19
C GLU A 115 20.19 -12.60 -7.20
N LEU A 116 20.77 -13.44 -6.36
CA LEU A 116 21.79 -13.08 -5.37
C LEU A 116 23.19 -13.45 -5.85
#